data_193bf7271a5e0eb93c870c5797ed4135
#
_entry.id   193bf7271a5e0eb93c870c5797ed4135
#
_cell.length_a   1.000
_cell.length_b   1.000
_cell.length_c   1.000
_cell.angle_alpha   90.00
_cell.angle_beta   90.00
_cell.angle_gamma   90.00
#
_symmetry.space_group_name_H-M   'P 1'
#
loop_
_entity.id
_entity.type
_entity.pdbx_description
1 polymer ?
#
loop_
_entity_poly.entity_id
_entity_poly.type
_entity_poly.pdbx_seq_one_letter_code
_entity_poly.pdbx_strand_id
1 'polypeptide(L)'
;MKLELGKIKIDDIQFAEKTYVKDHVLYVNKEEVEALVLEDDKLIGCSLDIARPGDSTRITPVKDVIEPRVKVSGGEIFPGVVGKVTPTVGEGRTHALDGCCVVTVGRIVGFQEGVIDMSGPAADYCPFSKTVNLCVVIEPQEGLETHVYEKAGRMAGLKVAAYLGEAGRNIEPDTLETYETKPIFEQAAMYPDLPKVGYIHMLQSQGLLHDTYYYGVDAKQFVPTFMYPTEIMDGAIVSGNCVAPCDKVTTYHHFHNPVIEDCYKHHGKDINFMGVILTNENVFLADKERHSDMVAKLAEWMGLDGVLITEEG
;
A
#
# COMPACT_ATOMS: atom_id res chain seq x y z
N MET A 1 11.91 -2.08 -15.65
CA MET A 1 11.84 -1.95 -14.20
C MET A 1 12.29 -3.23 -13.54
N LYS A 2 13.20 -3.15 -12.58
CA LYS A 2 13.65 -4.29 -11.76
C LYS A 2 13.68 -3.88 -10.30
N LEU A 3 12.86 -4.54 -9.48
CA LEU A 3 12.79 -4.35 -8.04
C LEU A 3 13.40 -5.55 -7.31
N GLU A 4 14.28 -5.29 -6.38
CA GLU A 4 14.74 -6.26 -5.37
C GLU A 4 14.03 -5.93 -4.05
N LEU A 5 13.17 -6.83 -3.59
CA LEU A 5 12.45 -6.70 -2.33
C LEU A 5 13.14 -7.55 -1.26
N GLY A 6 13.84 -6.87 -0.35
CA GLY A 6 14.48 -7.49 0.81
C GLY A 6 13.51 -7.51 2.00
N LYS A 7 13.13 -8.69 2.47
CA LYS A 7 12.26 -8.85 3.62
C LYS A 7 13.10 -9.08 4.87
N ILE A 8 12.94 -8.20 5.85
CA ILE A 8 13.55 -8.29 7.18
C ILE A 8 12.45 -8.76 8.12
N LYS A 9 12.61 -9.97 8.62
CA LYS A 9 11.61 -10.58 9.51
C LYS A 9 11.50 -9.82 10.83
N ILE A 10 10.28 -9.49 11.25
CA ILE A 10 9.98 -8.87 12.54
C ILE A 10 9.02 -9.78 13.31
N ASP A 11 9.48 -10.29 14.44
CA ASP A 11 8.72 -11.16 15.33
C ASP A 11 8.05 -10.39 16.48
N ASP A 12 8.56 -9.20 16.84
CA ASP A 12 8.00 -8.36 17.90
C ASP A 12 8.30 -6.87 17.71
N ILE A 13 7.50 -6.01 18.33
CA ILE A 13 7.75 -4.58 18.47
C ILE A 13 7.86 -4.25 19.96
N GLN A 14 8.83 -3.41 20.34
CA GLN A 14 9.03 -2.97 21.72
C GLN A 14 9.34 -1.47 21.75
N PHE A 15 8.85 -0.76 22.76
CA PHE A 15 9.23 0.63 22.97
C PHE A 15 10.63 0.73 23.58
N ALA A 16 11.42 1.69 23.09
CA ALA A 16 12.80 1.93 23.50
C ALA A 16 13.18 3.42 23.35
N GLU A 17 14.37 3.80 23.82
CA GLU A 17 14.89 5.17 23.69
C GLU A 17 15.28 5.55 22.24
N LYS A 18 15.46 4.57 21.35
CA LYS A 18 15.83 4.76 19.93
C LYS A 18 15.07 3.81 19.05
N THR A 19 14.86 4.20 17.79
CA THR A 19 14.25 3.34 16.77
C THR A 19 15.34 2.58 16.00
N TYR A 20 15.29 1.24 16.04
CA TYR A 20 16.21 0.33 15.33
C TYR A 20 15.64 -1.10 15.28
N VAL A 21 16.20 -1.93 14.39
CA VAL A 21 15.91 -3.37 14.33
C VAL A 21 17.11 -4.15 14.89
N LYS A 22 16.82 -5.12 15.75
CA LYS A 22 17.81 -6.07 16.27
C LYS A 22 17.16 -7.40 16.63
N ASP A 23 17.78 -8.51 16.24
CA ASP A 23 17.33 -9.87 16.57
C ASP A 23 15.84 -10.10 16.26
N HIS A 24 15.38 -9.64 15.09
CA HIS A 24 13.99 -9.66 14.63
C HIS A 24 12.98 -8.88 15.51
N VAL A 25 13.46 -7.97 16.34
CA VAL A 25 12.63 -7.05 17.12
C VAL A 25 12.79 -5.64 16.57
N LEU A 26 11.68 -4.99 16.28
CA LEU A 26 11.63 -3.56 15.97
C LEU A 26 11.50 -2.79 17.27
N TYR A 27 12.55 -2.08 17.67
CA TYR A 27 12.53 -1.16 18.79
C TYR A 27 12.09 0.21 18.29
N VAL A 28 11.15 0.84 19.00
CA VAL A 28 10.51 2.09 18.57
C VAL A 28 10.65 3.16 19.65
N ASN A 29 11.18 4.31 19.29
CA ASN A 29 11.13 5.50 20.14
C ASN A 29 9.71 6.10 20.05
N LYS A 30 8.97 5.97 21.14
CA LYS A 30 7.59 6.43 21.22
C LYS A 30 7.48 7.95 21.04
N GLU A 31 8.36 8.71 21.68
CA GLU A 31 8.35 10.18 21.68
C GLU A 31 8.64 10.72 20.26
N GLU A 32 9.56 10.10 19.52
CA GLU A 32 9.88 10.50 18.15
C GLU A 32 8.70 10.25 17.20
N VAL A 33 7.99 9.11 17.34
CA VAL A 33 6.80 8.81 16.53
C VAL A 33 5.66 9.76 16.86
N GLU A 34 5.38 10.01 18.14
CA GLU A 34 4.35 10.96 18.57
C GLU A 34 4.67 12.38 18.04
N ALA A 35 5.92 12.82 18.15
CA ALA A 35 6.36 14.12 17.62
C ALA A 35 6.19 14.21 16.10
N LEU A 36 6.54 13.16 15.35
CA LEU A 36 6.37 13.09 13.90
C LEU A 36 4.90 13.22 13.48
N VAL A 37 3.98 12.57 14.19
CA VAL A 37 2.54 12.67 13.93
C VAL A 37 2.03 14.09 14.21
N LEU A 38 2.49 14.69 15.28
CA LEU A 38 2.08 16.03 15.74
C LEU A 38 2.75 17.19 14.98
N GLU A 39 3.62 16.90 13.98
CA GLU A 39 4.05 17.92 13.01
C GLU A 39 2.89 18.52 12.21
N ASP A 40 1.81 17.75 12.00
CA ASP A 40 0.59 18.26 11.37
C ASP A 40 -0.29 18.94 12.42
N ASP A 41 -0.46 20.25 12.30
CA ASP A 41 -1.26 21.07 13.21
C ASP A 41 -2.76 20.70 13.26
N LYS A 42 -3.23 19.82 12.38
CA LYS A 42 -4.59 19.27 12.38
C LYS A 42 -4.77 18.13 13.40
N LEU A 43 -3.66 17.60 13.91
CA LEU A 43 -3.66 16.53 14.92
C LEU A 43 -3.22 17.13 16.26
N ILE A 44 -4.07 16.98 17.28
CA ILE A 44 -3.83 17.54 18.63
C ILE A 44 -3.41 16.49 19.64
N GLY A 45 -3.47 15.21 19.27
CA GLY A 45 -3.04 14.09 20.09
C GLY A 45 -2.59 12.91 19.25
N CYS A 46 -1.64 12.17 19.82
CA CYS A 46 -1.20 10.89 19.33
C CYS A 46 -0.89 9.99 20.53
N SER A 47 -1.31 8.74 20.46
CA SER A 47 -0.86 7.71 21.40
C SER A 47 -0.51 6.44 20.64
N LEU A 48 0.46 5.70 21.18
CA LEU A 48 0.93 4.46 20.57
C LEU A 48 0.63 3.28 21.48
N ASP A 49 0.17 2.18 20.87
CA ASP A 49 0.00 0.89 21.52
C ASP A 49 0.49 -0.23 20.59
N ILE A 50 0.74 -1.41 21.15
CA ILE A 50 1.21 -2.57 20.39
C ILE A 50 0.22 -3.71 20.58
N ALA A 51 -0.31 -4.20 19.46
CA ALA A 51 -1.20 -5.36 19.43
C ALA A 51 -0.50 -6.55 18.78
N ARG A 52 -0.49 -7.68 19.48
CA ARG A 52 0.20 -8.91 19.06
C ARG A 52 -0.77 -10.00 18.65
N PRO A 53 -0.38 -10.92 17.76
CA PRO A 53 -1.18 -12.10 17.48
C PRO A 53 -1.58 -12.84 18.76
N GLY A 54 -2.86 -13.11 18.90
CA GLY A 54 -3.42 -13.80 20.08
C GLY A 54 -3.83 -12.90 21.25
N ASP A 55 -3.54 -11.61 21.20
CA ASP A 55 -4.00 -10.67 22.23
C ASP A 55 -5.54 -10.60 22.26
N SER A 56 -6.13 -10.50 23.44
CA SER A 56 -7.57 -10.25 23.59
C SER A 56 -7.90 -8.79 23.31
N THR A 57 -7.58 -8.36 22.09
CA THR A 57 -7.65 -6.96 21.65
C THR A 57 -8.38 -6.86 20.31
N ARG A 58 -9.22 -5.85 20.21
CA ARG A 58 -9.84 -5.39 18.96
C ARG A 58 -9.33 -3.99 18.65
N ILE A 59 -8.74 -3.82 17.46
CA ILE A 59 -8.31 -2.52 16.97
C ILE A 59 -9.46 -1.92 16.15
N THR A 60 -9.94 -0.77 16.55
CA THR A 60 -11.03 -0.04 15.87
C THR A 60 -11.07 1.41 16.35
N PRO A 61 -11.42 2.38 15.51
CA PRO A 61 -11.63 2.33 14.06
C PRO A 61 -10.31 2.31 13.29
N VAL A 62 -10.10 1.31 12.47
CA VAL A 62 -8.93 1.21 11.60
C VAL A 62 -9.10 2.11 10.40
N LYS A 63 -8.09 2.93 10.10
CA LYS A 63 -8.04 3.85 8.96
C LYS A 63 -7.23 3.30 7.81
N ASP A 64 -6.05 2.78 8.11
CA ASP A 64 -5.16 2.13 7.15
C ASP A 64 -4.24 1.14 7.87
N VAL A 65 -3.69 0.20 7.13
CA VAL A 65 -2.66 -0.74 7.57
C VAL A 65 -1.50 -0.67 6.58
N ILE A 66 -0.30 -0.42 7.08
CA ILE A 66 0.86 -0.11 6.25
C ILE A 66 2.05 -0.92 6.73
N GLU A 67 2.67 -1.69 5.86
CA GLU A 67 3.95 -2.34 6.14
C GLU A 67 5.08 -1.31 6.09
N PRO A 68 5.93 -1.18 7.13
CA PRO A 68 7.06 -0.27 7.09
C PRO A 68 8.07 -0.70 6.04
N ARG A 69 8.43 0.22 5.15
CA ARG A 69 9.39 -0.01 4.06
C ARG A 69 10.35 1.15 3.91
N VAL A 70 11.54 0.87 3.37
CA VAL A 70 12.54 1.87 3.03
C VAL A 70 13.17 1.57 1.68
N LYS A 71 13.38 2.61 0.90
CA LYS A 71 14.12 2.53 -0.36
C LYS A 71 15.62 2.58 -0.09
N VAL A 72 16.32 1.48 -0.34
CA VAL A 72 17.79 1.40 -0.18
C VAL A 72 18.50 1.96 -1.40
N SER A 73 17.93 1.72 -2.59
CA SER A 73 18.42 2.28 -3.86
C SER A 73 17.26 2.41 -4.85
N GLY A 74 17.40 3.27 -5.85
CA GLY A 74 16.37 3.58 -6.84
C GLY A 74 15.57 4.81 -6.45
N GLY A 75 14.24 4.76 -6.58
CA GLY A 75 13.32 5.85 -6.25
C GLY A 75 13.12 6.08 -4.75
N GLU A 76 11.95 6.55 -4.38
CA GLU A 76 11.53 6.78 -3.00
C GLU A 76 10.27 5.97 -2.70
N ILE A 77 10.04 5.65 -1.41
CA ILE A 77 8.82 4.98 -0.97
C ILE A 77 7.65 5.99 -0.91
N PHE A 78 6.42 5.53 -1.15
CA PHE A 78 5.21 6.36 -1.20
C PHE A 78 5.38 7.61 -2.08
N PRO A 79 5.75 7.44 -3.37
CA PRO A 79 6.04 8.56 -4.25
C PRO A 79 4.80 9.44 -4.48
N GLY A 80 5.02 10.75 -4.43
CA GLY A 80 3.95 11.76 -4.54
C GLY A 80 3.19 12.01 -3.25
N VAL A 81 3.47 11.24 -2.18
CA VAL A 81 2.89 11.40 -0.84
C VAL A 81 3.96 11.77 0.17
N VAL A 82 4.82 10.84 0.54
CA VAL A 82 5.97 11.08 1.43
C VAL A 82 7.23 11.30 0.59
N GLY A 83 7.49 10.43 -0.35
CA GLY A 83 8.61 10.53 -1.29
C GLY A 83 8.28 11.34 -2.54
N LYS A 84 9.32 11.64 -3.33
CA LYS A 84 9.18 12.31 -4.62
C LYS A 84 8.84 11.34 -5.74
N VAL A 85 8.08 11.79 -6.72
CA VAL A 85 7.89 11.07 -7.98
C VAL A 85 9.17 11.16 -8.80
N THR A 86 9.73 10.01 -9.17
CA THR A 86 10.92 9.91 -10.01
C THR A 86 10.73 8.83 -11.08
N PRO A 87 11.48 8.86 -12.19
CA PRO A 87 11.40 7.82 -13.21
C PRO A 87 11.83 6.41 -12.74
N THR A 88 12.44 6.32 -11.56
CA THR A 88 12.96 5.07 -10.96
C THR A 88 12.06 4.49 -9.88
N VAL A 89 10.83 5.00 -9.72
CA VAL A 89 9.85 4.35 -8.85
C VAL A 89 9.60 2.92 -9.35
N GLY A 90 9.64 1.95 -8.44
CA GLY A 90 9.56 0.52 -8.79
C GLY A 90 10.88 -0.11 -9.21
N GLU A 91 12.01 0.61 -9.15
CA GLU A 91 13.36 0.10 -9.42
C GLU A 91 14.24 0.05 -8.17
N GLY A 92 15.32 -0.72 -8.27
CA GLY A 92 16.37 -0.80 -7.26
C GLY A 92 15.99 -1.72 -6.10
N ARG A 93 16.40 -1.37 -4.89
CA ARG A 93 16.19 -2.22 -3.71
C ARG A 93 15.31 -1.51 -2.69
N THR A 94 14.29 -2.23 -2.23
CA THR A 94 13.41 -1.84 -1.13
C THR A 94 13.58 -2.87 -0.01
N HIS A 95 13.72 -2.41 1.24
CA HIS A 95 13.60 -3.28 2.40
C HIS A 95 12.23 -3.09 3.04
N ALA A 96 11.58 -4.22 3.36
CA ALA A 96 10.30 -4.29 4.06
C ALA A 96 10.51 -4.94 5.43
N LEU A 97 9.87 -4.38 6.46
CA LEU A 97 9.84 -4.99 7.79
C LEU A 97 8.68 -5.99 7.84
N ASP A 98 8.96 -7.21 7.38
CA ASP A 98 7.98 -8.28 7.20
C ASP A 98 7.53 -8.86 8.54
N GLY A 99 6.23 -9.00 8.74
CA GLY A 99 5.61 -9.50 9.97
C GLY A 99 5.15 -8.42 10.94
N CYS A 100 5.35 -7.13 10.61
CA CYS A 100 4.79 -6.04 11.39
C CYS A 100 4.08 -4.99 10.53
N CYS A 101 3.14 -4.26 11.12
CA CYS A 101 2.41 -3.19 10.45
C CYS A 101 2.24 -1.96 11.34
N VAL A 102 2.15 -0.80 10.71
CA VAL A 102 1.58 0.41 11.28
C VAL A 102 0.07 0.38 11.02
N VAL A 103 -0.73 0.46 12.07
CA VAL A 103 -2.18 0.56 11.97
C VAL A 103 -2.59 1.96 12.40
N THR A 104 -3.05 2.76 11.45
CA THR A 104 -3.60 4.09 11.75
C THR A 104 -5.00 3.92 12.33
N VAL A 105 -5.21 4.45 13.53
CA VAL A 105 -6.48 4.37 14.27
C VAL A 105 -6.96 5.79 14.54
N GLY A 106 -8.24 6.05 14.31
CA GLY A 106 -8.75 7.39 14.52
C GLY A 106 -10.26 7.46 14.57
N ARG A 107 -10.78 8.66 14.85
CA ARG A 107 -12.21 8.90 15.03
C ARG A 107 -13.03 8.50 13.80
N ILE A 108 -14.23 7.98 14.04
CA ILE A 108 -15.23 7.67 13.00
C ILE A 108 -15.61 8.95 12.25
N VAL A 109 -15.56 8.88 10.92
CA VAL A 109 -15.96 9.98 10.03
C VAL A 109 -17.33 9.73 9.42
N GLY A 110 -17.68 8.48 9.14
CA GLY A 110 -18.97 8.05 8.63
C GLY A 110 -19.73 7.17 9.63
N PHE A 111 -20.20 6.04 9.16
CA PHE A 111 -21.00 5.10 9.95
C PHE A 111 -20.40 3.69 10.04
N GLN A 112 -19.33 3.43 9.33
CA GLN A 112 -18.58 2.16 9.37
C GLN A 112 -17.09 2.42 9.47
N GLU A 113 -16.37 1.47 10.08
CA GLU A 113 -14.94 1.52 10.27
C GLU A 113 -14.32 0.14 10.14
N GLY A 114 -13.05 0.09 9.74
CA GLY A 114 -12.26 -1.12 9.75
C GLY A 114 -12.07 -1.67 11.17
N VAL A 115 -12.07 -2.98 11.29
CA VAL A 115 -11.89 -3.71 12.54
C VAL A 115 -10.85 -4.81 12.34
N ILE A 116 -9.90 -4.90 13.27
CA ILE A 116 -8.95 -6.01 13.36
C ILE A 116 -9.11 -6.68 14.73
N ASP A 117 -9.53 -7.93 14.73
CA ASP A 117 -9.55 -8.76 15.93
C ASP A 117 -8.23 -9.55 16.01
N MET A 118 -7.43 -9.34 17.07
CA MET A 118 -6.15 -10.01 17.24
C MET A 118 -6.28 -11.47 17.69
N SER A 119 -7.46 -11.89 18.11
CA SER A 119 -7.79 -13.26 18.52
C SER A 119 -9.25 -13.61 18.21
N GLY A 120 -9.61 -14.88 18.37
CA GLY A 120 -10.95 -15.39 18.10
C GLY A 120 -11.18 -15.75 16.63
N PRO A 121 -12.40 -16.15 16.25
CA PRO A 121 -12.68 -16.71 14.92
C PRO A 121 -12.41 -15.74 13.75
N ALA A 122 -12.57 -14.44 13.95
CA ALA A 122 -12.30 -13.43 12.91
C ALA A 122 -10.80 -13.30 12.60
N ALA A 123 -9.92 -13.57 13.57
CA ALA A 123 -8.47 -13.50 13.39
C ALA A 123 -7.94 -14.52 12.37
N ASP A 124 -8.64 -15.63 12.15
CA ASP A 124 -8.24 -16.62 11.14
C ASP A 124 -8.30 -16.10 9.71
N TYR A 125 -9.20 -15.15 9.45
CA TYR A 125 -9.48 -14.58 8.13
C TYR A 125 -8.79 -13.23 7.89
N CYS A 126 -8.24 -12.59 8.93
CA CYS A 126 -7.59 -11.30 8.82
C CYS A 126 -6.06 -11.46 8.79
N PRO A 127 -5.35 -11.02 7.73
CA PRO A 127 -3.89 -11.10 7.68
C PRO A 127 -3.23 -10.31 8.80
N PHE A 128 -3.80 -9.19 9.20
CA PHE A 128 -3.26 -8.29 10.22
C PHE A 128 -3.38 -8.81 11.64
N SER A 129 -4.19 -9.84 11.86
CA SER A 129 -4.23 -10.58 13.12
C SER A 129 -3.01 -11.49 13.32
N LYS A 130 -2.22 -11.68 12.26
CA LYS A 130 -0.99 -12.50 12.23
C LYS A 130 0.28 -11.66 12.27
N THR A 131 0.16 -10.34 12.17
CA THR A 131 1.28 -9.38 12.28
C THR A 131 1.33 -8.74 13.66
N VAL A 132 2.51 -8.27 14.07
CA VAL A 132 2.63 -7.38 15.23
C VAL A 132 2.32 -5.97 14.78
N ASN A 133 1.32 -5.34 15.39
CA ASN A 133 0.79 -4.06 14.93
C ASN A 133 1.17 -2.92 15.88
N LEU A 134 1.86 -1.91 15.35
CA LEU A 134 1.99 -0.62 16.04
C LEU A 134 0.74 0.21 15.72
N CYS A 135 -0.13 0.33 16.70
CA CYS A 135 -1.34 1.14 16.59
C CYS A 135 -0.99 2.61 16.84
N VAL A 136 -1.18 3.44 15.82
CA VAL A 136 -1.00 4.90 15.87
C VAL A 136 -2.39 5.52 16.01
N VAL A 137 -2.76 5.84 17.24
CA VAL A 137 -4.07 6.43 17.57
C VAL A 137 -3.97 7.93 17.48
N ILE A 138 -4.65 8.51 16.49
CA ILE A 138 -4.62 9.95 16.19
C ILE A 138 -5.88 10.66 16.73
N GLU A 139 -5.69 11.85 17.25
CA GLU A 139 -6.76 12.74 17.67
C GLU A 139 -6.76 14.03 16.84
N PRO A 140 -7.76 14.25 15.97
CA PRO A 140 -7.86 15.46 15.18
C PRO A 140 -8.42 16.63 16.02
N GLN A 141 -8.12 17.85 15.57
CA GLN A 141 -8.78 19.05 16.07
C GLN A 141 -10.32 18.91 15.94
N GLU A 142 -11.03 19.57 16.83
CA GLU A 142 -12.48 19.65 16.71
C GLU A 142 -12.90 20.51 15.51
N GLY A 143 -13.97 20.09 14.84
CA GLY A 143 -14.57 20.84 13.74
C GLY A 143 -13.80 20.78 12.42
N LEU A 144 -12.79 19.92 12.28
CA LEU A 144 -12.15 19.68 10.99
C LEU A 144 -13.13 19.13 9.97
N GLU A 145 -13.05 19.63 8.73
CA GLU A 145 -13.73 19.01 7.61
C GLU A 145 -13.20 17.60 7.37
N THR A 146 -14.07 16.71 6.90
CA THR A 146 -13.75 15.27 6.74
C THR A 146 -12.55 14.99 5.84
N HIS A 147 -12.43 15.72 4.71
CA HIS A 147 -11.28 15.58 3.79
C HIS A 147 -9.95 16.07 4.40
N VAL A 148 -10.01 17.10 5.25
CA VAL A 148 -8.83 17.62 5.95
C VAL A 148 -8.36 16.60 6.98
N TYR A 149 -9.28 16.00 7.71
CA TYR A 149 -8.97 14.93 8.67
C TYR A 149 -8.44 13.67 7.96
N GLU A 150 -9.09 13.25 6.86
CA GLU A 150 -8.60 12.13 6.05
C GLU A 150 -7.13 12.33 5.66
N LYS A 151 -6.80 13.50 5.11
CA LYS A 151 -5.43 13.81 4.69
C LYS A 151 -4.45 13.76 5.84
N ALA A 152 -4.78 14.37 6.99
CA ALA A 152 -3.91 14.35 8.17
C ALA A 152 -3.65 12.91 8.67
N GLY A 153 -4.68 12.09 8.76
CA GLY A 153 -4.56 10.69 9.16
C GLY A 153 -3.74 9.85 8.19
N ARG A 154 -3.99 10.01 6.89
CA ARG A 154 -3.21 9.32 5.85
C ARG A 154 -1.72 9.69 5.90
N MET A 155 -1.43 10.99 6.01
CA MET A 155 -0.04 11.46 6.11
C MET A 155 0.63 10.97 7.38
N ALA A 156 -0.06 10.93 8.52
CA ALA A 156 0.47 10.39 9.76
C ALA A 156 0.89 8.93 9.62
N GLY A 157 0.00 8.06 9.13
CA GLY A 157 0.29 6.63 8.96
C GLY A 157 1.46 6.37 8.01
N LEU A 158 1.46 7.00 6.83
CA LEU A 158 2.51 6.81 5.81
C LEU A 158 3.87 7.36 6.27
N LYS A 159 3.91 8.52 6.95
CA LYS A 159 5.14 9.06 7.53
C LYS A 159 5.72 8.15 8.60
N VAL A 160 4.87 7.62 9.50
CA VAL A 160 5.32 6.68 10.54
C VAL A 160 5.85 5.40 9.91
N ALA A 161 5.17 4.84 8.91
CA ALA A 161 5.64 3.63 8.22
C ALA A 161 6.99 3.85 7.53
N ALA A 162 7.17 5.00 6.85
CA ALA A 162 8.44 5.35 6.23
C ALA A 162 9.55 5.55 7.29
N TYR A 163 9.25 6.24 8.39
CA TYR A 163 10.19 6.45 9.50
C TYR A 163 10.64 5.12 10.11
N LEU A 164 9.72 4.21 10.40
CA LEU A 164 10.06 2.89 10.94
C LEU A 164 10.83 2.03 9.94
N GLY A 165 10.49 2.12 8.65
CA GLY A 165 11.21 1.46 7.58
C GLY A 165 12.70 1.81 7.57
N GLU A 166 13.08 3.05 7.91
CA GLU A 166 14.49 3.49 7.98
C GLU A 166 15.34 2.62 8.92
N ALA A 167 14.73 2.04 9.96
CA ALA A 167 15.43 1.12 10.86
C ALA A 167 15.94 -0.15 10.16
N GLY A 168 15.34 -0.52 9.01
CA GLY A 168 15.74 -1.66 8.18
C GLY A 168 16.75 -1.33 7.08
N ARG A 169 17.11 -0.05 6.87
CA ARG A 169 17.93 0.38 5.71
C ARG A 169 19.25 -0.38 5.57
N ASN A 170 19.95 -0.57 6.68
CA ASN A 170 21.30 -1.17 6.73
C ASN A 170 21.29 -2.60 7.28
N ILE A 171 20.13 -3.21 7.41
CA ILE A 171 20.00 -4.61 7.87
C ILE A 171 20.08 -5.52 6.65
N GLU A 172 20.82 -6.62 6.77
CA GLU A 172 20.79 -7.68 5.75
C GLU A 172 19.43 -8.37 5.80
N PRO A 173 18.67 -8.40 4.69
CA PRO A 173 17.36 -9.03 4.69
C PRO A 173 17.43 -10.54 4.82
N ASP A 174 16.46 -11.14 5.51
CA ASP A 174 16.33 -12.59 5.67
C ASP A 174 16.01 -13.29 4.35
N THR A 175 15.25 -12.60 3.48
CA THR A 175 14.95 -13.07 2.11
C THR A 175 15.04 -11.93 1.11
N LEU A 176 15.41 -12.27 -0.12
CA LEU A 176 15.50 -11.34 -1.23
C LEU A 176 14.69 -11.87 -2.42
N GLU A 177 13.65 -11.16 -2.78
CA GLU A 177 12.82 -11.46 -3.96
C GLU A 177 13.15 -10.49 -5.08
N THR A 178 13.06 -10.94 -6.31
CA THR A 178 13.33 -10.10 -7.50
C THR A 178 12.14 -10.12 -8.42
N TYR A 179 11.67 -8.95 -8.79
CA TYR A 179 10.58 -8.72 -9.71
C TYR A 179 11.08 -7.88 -10.88
N GLU A 180 10.87 -8.32 -12.10
CA GLU A 180 11.34 -7.61 -13.28
C GLU A 180 10.26 -7.58 -14.37
N THR A 181 10.04 -6.42 -14.95
CA THR A 181 9.24 -6.20 -16.16
C THR A 181 10.05 -5.34 -17.12
N LYS A 182 10.28 -5.85 -18.32
CA LYS A 182 11.03 -5.14 -19.36
C LYS A 182 10.17 -4.04 -20.01
N PRO A 183 10.77 -3.11 -20.75
CA PRO A 183 10.02 -2.23 -21.65
C PRO A 183 9.11 -3.05 -22.56
N ILE A 184 7.93 -2.51 -22.89
CA ILE A 184 6.81 -3.26 -23.48
C ILE A 184 7.18 -4.11 -24.71
N PHE A 185 8.02 -3.57 -25.63
CA PHE A 185 8.43 -4.31 -26.82
C PHE A 185 9.39 -5.45 -26.51
N GLU A 186 10.28 -5.27 -25.54
CA GLU A 186 11.18 -6.31 -25.06
C GLU A 186 10.40 -7.38 -24.32
N GLN A 187 9.45 -6.96 -23.46
CA GLN A 187 8.57 -7.86 -22.71
C GLN A 187 7.74 -8.73 -23.66
N ALA A 188 7.15 -8.13 -24.70
CA ALA A 188 6.36 -8.86 -25.69
C ALA A 188 7.17 -9.91 -26.47
N ALA A 189 8.47 -9.65 -26.67
CA ALA A 189 9.37 -10.55 -27.40
C ALA A 189 10.02 -11.62 -26.52
N MET A 190 9.96 -11.47 -25.20
CA MET A 190 10.70 -12.34 -24.26
C MET A 190 10.20 -13.79 -24.27
N TYR A 191 8.89 -13.98 -24.38
CA TYR A 191 8.25 -15.31 -24.41
C TYR A 191 7.21 -15.35 -25.54
N PRO A 192 7.67 -15.48 -26.81
CA PRO A 192 6.78 -15.33 -27.97
C PRO A 192 5.69 -16.40 -28.07
N ASP A 193 5.92 -17.59 -27.48
CA ASP A 193 4.98 -18.72 -27.51
C ASP A 193 4.00 -18.72 -26.33
N LEU A 194 4.16 -17.82 -25.35
CA LEU A 194 3.27 -17.70 -24.19
C LEU A 194 2.20 -16.62 -24.42
N PRO A 195 0.97 -16.81 -23.94
CA PRO A 195 -0.06 -15.80 -24.01
C PRO A 195 0.37 -14.53 -23.24
N LYS A 196 0.21 -13.37 -23.87
CA LYS A 196 0.47 -12.06 -23.30
C LYS A 196 -0.72 -11.66 -22.43
N VAL A 197 -0.51 -11.61 -21.13
CA VAL A 197 -1.56 -11.32 -20.15
C VAL A 197 -1.26 -9.99 -19.47
N GLY A 198 -2.27 -9.10 -19.46
CA GLY A 198 -2.25 -7.85 -18.71
C GLY A 198 -3.16 -7.92 -17.47
N TYR A 199 -2.88 -7.10 -16.49
CA TYR A 199 -3.75 -6.93 -15.34
C TYR A 199 -4.43 -5.55 -15.41
N ILE A 200 -5.75 -5.52 -15.45
CA ILE A 200 -6.56 -4.30 -15.35
C ILE A 200 -6.94 -4.14 -13.89
N HIS A 201 -6.36 -3.17 -13.23
CA HIS A 201 -6.64 -2.85 -11.83
C HIS A 201 -7.52 -1.60 -11.75
N MET A 202 -8.76 -1.78 -11.32
CA MET A 202 -9.73 -0.70 -11.15
C MET A 202 -9.70 -0.24 -9.70
N LEU A 203 -9.26 1.01 -9.49
CA LEU A 203 -9.20 1.63 -8.18
C LEU A 203 -10.55 2.18 -7.76
N GLN A 204 -10.88 2.02 -6.49
CA GLN A 204 -12.06 2.61 -5.90
C GLN A 204 -11.96 4.14 -5.91
N SER A 205 -13.01 4.80 -6.37
CA SER A 205 -13.08 6.26 -6.47
C SER A 205 -14.49 6.83 -6.25
N GLN A 206 -15.44 6.00 -5.79
CA GLN A 206 -16.84 6.38 -5.60
C GLN A 206 -17.22 6.61 -4.12
N GLY A 207 -16.32 6.48 -3.17
CA GLY A 207 -16.59 6.63 -1.76
C GLY A 207 -16.93 8.06 -1.32
N LEU A 208 -17.31 8.18 -0.06
CA LEU A 208 -17.69 9.46 0.56
C LEU A 208 -16.54 10.46 0.65
N LEU A 209 -15.33 9.96 0.75
CA LEU A 209 -14.10 10.75 0.84
C LEU A 209 -13.19 10.43 -0.34
N HIS A 210 -11.88 10.46 -0.07
CA HIS A 210 -10.86 10.00 -0.98
C HIS A 210 -10.54 8.56 -0.63
N ASP A 211 -10.77 7.63 -1.56
CA ASP A 211 -10.64 6.20 -1.28
C ASP A 211 -9.22 5.72 -1.54
N THR A 212 -8.66 6.06 -2.69
CA THR A 212 -7.35 5.59 -3.15
C THR A 212 -6.60 6.71 -3.83
N TYR A 213 -5.28 6.70 -3.64
CA TYR A 213 -4.37 7.68 -4.25
C TYR A 213 -3.36 7.00 -5.16
N TYR A 214 -3.15 7.62 -6.31
CA TYR A 214 -2.15 7.24 -7.30
C TYR A 214 -1.10 8.36 -7.40
N TYR A 215 0.13 8.10 -7.03
CA TYR A 215 1.19 9.12 -6.96
C TYR A 215 0.77 10.40 -6.21
N GLY A 216 0.04 10.24 -5.12
CA GLY A 216 -0.47 11.35 -4.31
C GLY A 216 -1.68 12.08 -4.90
N VAL A 217 -2.17 11.66 -6.05
CA VAL A 217 -3.38 12.20 -6.68
C VAL A 217 -4.58 11.30 -6.39
N ASP A 218 -5.70 11.89 -6.02
CA ASP A 218 -6.96 11.17 -5.83
C ASP A 218 -7.32 10.35 -7.08
N ALA A 219 -7.64 9.09 -6.91
CA ALA A 219 -8.01 8.18 -7.99
C ALA A 219 -9.17 8.67 -8.87
N LYS A 220 -9.98 9.62 -8.39
CA LYS A 220 -11.02 10.29 -9.20
C LYS A 220 -10.46 11.13 -10.35
N GLN A 221 -9.20 11.52 -10.30
CA GLN A 221 -8.62 12.56 -11.16
C GLN A 221 -7.78 12.04 -12.32
N PHE A 222 -7.43 10.75 -12.35
CA PHE A 222 -6.63 10.22 -13.44
C PHE A 222 -7.48 9.52 -14.51
N VAL A 223 -6.94 9.41 -15.70
CA VAL A 223 -7.47 8.58 -16.79
C VAL A 223 -6.68 7.27 -16.88
N PRO A 224 -7.23 6.22 -17.50
CA PRO A 224 -6.52 4.94 -17.62
C PRO A 224 -5.09 5.10 -18.12
N THR A 225 -4.16 4.44 -17.44
CA THR A 225 -2.73 4.55 -17.72
C THR A 225 -2.03 3.20 -17.52
N PHE A 226 -0.86 3.06 -18.12
CA PHE A 226 0.02 1.91 -17.89
C PHE A 226 0.84 2.12 -16.60
N MET A 227 1.04 1.03 -15.85
CA MET A 227 1.99 0.97 -14.73
C MET A 227 2.84 -0.30 -14.80
N TYR A 228 4.10 -0.17 -14.40
CA TYR A 228 4.86 -1.35 -14.05
C TYR A 228 4.35 -1.92 -12.72
N PRO A 229 4.18 -3.26 -12.61
CA PRO A 229 3.69 -3.86 -11.37
C PRO A 229 4.54 -3.49 -10.14
N THR A 230 5.84 -3.32 -10.33
CA THR A 230 6.79 -2.94 -9.27
C THR A 230 6.59 -1.53 -8.73
N GLU A 231 5.97 -0.61 -9.49
CA GLU A 231 5.61 0.73 -8.98
C GLU A 231 4.55 0.60 -7.87
N ILE A 232 3.58 -0.32 -8.06
CA ILE A 232 2.53 -0.60 -7.06
C ILE A 232 3.17 -1.18 -5.80
N MET A 233 4.12 -2.10 -5.96
CA MET A 233 4.85 -2.72 -4.86
C MET A 233 5.73 -1.73 -4.07
N ASP A 234 6.08 -0.60 -4.65
CA ASP A 234 6.84 0.49 -3.99
C ASP A 234 5.95 1.63 -3.47
N GLY A 235 4.63 1.44 -3.45
CA GLY A 235 3.69 2.39 -2.84
C GLY A 235 3.31 3.57 -3.72
N ALA A 236 3.34 3.41 -5.05
CA ALA A 236 2.76 4.39 -5.96
C ALA A 236 1.23 4.48 -5.81
N ILE A 237 0.61 3.44 -5.26
CA ILE A 237 -0.79 3.41 -4.86
C ILE A 237 -0.86 3.26 -3.35
N VAL A 238 -1.62 4.12 -2.69
CA VAL A 238 -1.87 4.06 -1.25
C VAL A 238 -3.35 4.25 -0.96
N SER A 239 -3.83 3.65 0.13
CA SER A 239 -5.20 3.80 0.58
C SER A 239 -5.44 5.19 1.17
N GLY A 240 -6.58 5.79 0.89
CA GLY A 240 -7.09 6.91 1.68
C GLY A 240 -7.68 6.42 3.00
N ASN A 241 -7.84 7.32 3.97
CA ASN A 241 -8.51 7.00 5.24
C ASN A 241 -10.03 7.16 5.12
N CYS A 242 -10.61 6.72 4.01
CA CYS A 242 -12.05 6.70 3.83
C CYS A 242 -12.68 5.67 4.77
N VAL A 243 -13.84 5.98 5.25
CA VAL A 243 -14.43 5.27 6.38
C VAL A 243 -15.77 4.65 6.10
N ALA A 244 -16.26 4.73 4.91
CA ALA A 244 -17.55 4.16 4.60
C ALA A 244 -17.53 3.41 3.28
N PRO A 245 -18.18 2.36 3.31
CA PRO A 245 -18.08 1.15 4.03
C PRO A 245 -16.80 0.42 3.64
N CYS A 246 -16.29 -0.33 4.47
CA CYS A 246 -15.08 -1.08 4.49
C CYS A 246 -14.74 -1.93 3.26
N ASP A 247 -15.01 -1.44 2.08
CA ASP A 247 -14.80 -2.20 0.84
C ASP A 247 -13.48 -1.83 0.17
N LYS A 248 -12.73 -0.89 0.74
CA LYS A 248 -11.43 -0.53 0.21
C LYS A 248 -10.34 -1.46 0.74
N VAL A 249 -9.32 -1.64 -0.07
CA VAL A 249 -8.10 -2.32 0.34
C VAL A 249 -7.17 -1.36 1.08
N THR A 250 -6.35 -1.86 2.00
CA THR A 250 -5.35 -1.08 2.72
C THR A 250 -4.10 -0.86 1.86
N THR A 251 -3.25 0.08 2.28
CA THR A 251 -1.92 0.27 1.65
C THR A 251 -1.10 -1.02 1.66
N TYR A 252 -1.22 -1.85 2.71
CA TYR A 252 -0.61 -3.17 2.77
C TYR A 252 -1.06 -4.07 1.61
N HIS A 253 -2.36 -4.11 1.29
CA HIS A 253 -2.87 -4.93 0.20
C HIS A 253 -2.42 -4.44 -1.19
N HIS A 254 -2.18 -3.14 -1.36
CA HIS A 254 -1.57 -2.64 -2.59
C HIS A 254 -0.15 -3.14 -2.76
N PHE A 255 0.67 -3.10 -1.71
CA PHE A 255 2.02 -3.67 -1.73
C PHE A 255 2.06 -5.16 -2.03
N HIS A 256 1.12 -5.90 -1.45
CA HIS A 256 0.98 -7.35 -1.54
C HIS A 256 -0.21 -7.73 -2.41
N ASN A 257 -0.32 -7.09 -3.59
CA ASN A 257 -1.41 -7.39 -4.52
C ASN A 257 -1.30 -8.84 -5.01
N PRO A 258 -2.25 -9.73 -4.65
CA PRO A 258 -2.14 -11.15 -4.91
C PRO A 258 -2.17 -11.48 -6.40
N VAL A 259 -2.84 -10.65 -7.22
CA VAL A 259 -2.89 -10.85 -8.68
C VAL A 259 -1.51 -10.54 -9.29
N ILE A 260 -0.84 -9.47 -8.84
CA ILE A 260 0.52 -9.14 -9.30
C ILE A 260 1.50 -10.25 -8.90
N GLU A 261 1.45 -10.69 -7.63
CA GLU A 261 2.32 -11.75 -7.15
C GLU A 261 2.12 -13.06 -7.92
N ASP A 262 0.88 -13.45 -8.17
CA ASP A 262 0.58 -14.67 -8.92
C ASP A 262 0.96 -14.53 -10.40
N CYS A 263 0.73 -13.38 -11.03
CA CYS A 263 1.20 -13.12 -12.38
C CYS A 263 2.73 -13.28 -12.50
N TYR A 264 3.50 -12.78 -11.53
CA TYR A 264 4.96 -12.98 -11.52
C TYR A 264 5.37 -14.45 -11.28
N LYS A 265 4.64 -15.20 -10.44
CA LYS A 265 4.89 -16.65 -10.24
C LYS A 265 4.71 -17.46 -11.53
N HIS A 266 3.77 -17.05 -12.38
CA HIS A 266 3.44 -17.70 -13.66
C HIS A 266 4.18 -17.11 -14.86
N HIS A 267 4.80 -15.92 -14.70
CA HIS A 267 5.55 -15.25 -15.75
C HIS A 267 6.72 -16.10 -16.27
N GLY A 268 6.81 -16.27 -17.59
CA GLY A 268 7.81 -17.10 -18.25
C GLY A 268 7.60 -18.61 -18.13
N LYS A 269 6.48 -19.04 -17.53
CA LYS A 269 6.06 -20.45 -17.43
C LYS A 269 4.76 -20.69 -18.21
N ASP A 270 3.71 -20.03 -17.80
CA ASP A 270 2.35 -20.20 -18.33
C ASP A 270 1.87 -18.96 -19.09
N ILE A 271 2.37 -17.80 -18.71
CA ILE A 271 2.02 -16.50 -19.29
C ILE A 271 3.26 -15.62 -19.51
N ASN A 272 3.15 -14.69 -20.45
CA ASN A 272 3.99 -13.51 -20.52
C ASN A 272 3.24 -12.34 -19.87
N PHE A 273 3.58 -12.03 -18.61
CA PHE A 273 2.93 -10.94 -17.87
C PHE A 273 3.43 -9.58 -18.39
N MET A 274 2.54 -8.80 -19.00
CA MET A 274 2.88 -7.59 -19.74
C MET A 274 2.85 -6.32 -18.90
N GLY A 275 2.29 -6.37 -17.67
CA GLY A 275 2.16 -5.23 -16.78
C GLY A 275 0.71 -4.90 -16.42
N VAL A 276 0.50 -3.71 -15.85
CA VAL A 276 -0.79 -3.28 -15.30
C VAL A 276 -1.36 -2.13 -16.12
N ILE A 277 -2.63 -2.21 -16.44
CA ILE A 277 -3.45 -1.08 -16.89
C ILE A 277 -4.25 -0.62 -15.67
N LEU A 278 -3.92 0.56 -15.15
CA LEU A 278 -4.63 1.16 -14.05
C LEU A 278 -5.84 1.93 -14.56
N THR A 279 -6.99 1.74 -13.94
CA THR A 279 -8.20 2.52 -14.18
C THR A 279 -8.90 2.81 -12.87
N ASN A 280 -10.05 3.46 -12.91
CA ASN A 280 -10.81 3.83 -11.73
C ASN A 280 -12.31 3.62 -11.96
N GLU A 281 -13.05 3.50 -10.88
CA GLU A 281 -14.48 3.54 -10.90
C GLU A 281 -14.98 4.95 -11.22
N ASN A 282 -15.96 5.06 -12.08
CA ASN A 282 -16.58 6.32 -12.41
C ASN A 282 -18.06 6.32 -12.05
N VAL A 283 -18.56 7.46 -11.60
CA VAL A 283 -19.99 7.64 -11.26
C VAL A 283 -20.83 7.83 -12.51
N PHE A 284 -20.38 8.69 -13.42
CA PHE A 284 -21.14 9.04 -14.62
C PHE A 284 -20.92 8.06 -15.77
N LEU A 285 -21.99 7.71 -16.47
CA LEU A 285 -21.95 6.75 -17.59
C LEU A 285 -20.95 7.14 -18.66
N ALA A 286 -20.93 8.43 -19.05
CA ALA A 286 -19.99 8.91 -20.07
C ALA A 286 -18.52 8.75 -19.68
N ASP A 287 -18.21 8.83 -18.38
CA ASP A 287 -16.86 8.60 -17.89
C ASP A 287 -16.54 7.09 -17.86
N LYS A 288 -17.50 6.25 -17.47
CA LYS A 288 -17.37 4.78 -17.54
C LYS A 288 -17.07 4.31 -18.97
N GLU A 289 -17.86 4.78 -19.94
CA GLU A 289 -17.68 4.47 -21.36
C GLU A 289 -16.31 4.93 -21.86
N ARG A 290 -15.92 6.17 -21.58
CA ARG A 290 -14.61 6.71 -21.96
C ARG A 290 -13.45 5.90 -21.39
N HIS A 291 -13.50 5.55 -20.11
CA HIS A 291 -12.45 4.79 -19.46
C HIS A 291 -12.38 3.36 -20.00
N SER A 292 -13.53 2.72 -20.23
CA SER A 292 -13.59 1.40 -20.85
C SER A 292 -12.93 1.39 -22.25
N ASP A 293 -13.24 2.40 -23.08
CA ASP A 293 -12.63 2.54 -24.40
C ASP A 293 -11.11 2.77 -24.34
N MET A 294 -10.66 3.58 -23.35
CA MET A 294 -9.23 3.83 -23.16
C MET A 294 -8.49 2.58 -22.67
N VAL A 295 -9.08 1.81 -21.74
CA VAL A 295 -8.54 0.53 -21.28
C VAL A 295 -8.44 -0.45 -22.44
N ALA A 296 -9.47 -0.58 -23.26
CA ALA A 296 -9.47 -1.44 -24.44
C ALA A 296 -8.35 -1.05 -25.42
N LYS A 297 -8.16 0.26 -25.69
CA LYS A 297 -7.07 0.77 -26.52
C LYS A 297 -5.68 0.42 -25.96
N LEU A 298 -5.49 0.56 -24.65
CA LEU A 298 -4.23 0.22 -24.02
C LEU A 298 -3.96 -1.28 -24.13
N ALA A 299 -4.96 -2.12 -23.90
CA ALA A 299 -4.83 -3.57 -24.03
C ALA A 299 -4.48 -3.98 -25.47
N GLU A 300 -5.12 -3.38 -26.46
CA GLU A 300 -4.82 -3.58 -27.88
C GLU A 300 -3.40 -3.10 -28.22
N TRP A 301 -3.02 -1.89 -27.76
CA TRP A 301 -1.69 -1.34 -28.00
C TRP A 301 -0.58 -2.20 -27.38
N MET A 302 -0.83 -2.78 -26.19
CA MET A 302 0.09 -3.72 -25.54
C MET A 302 0.12 -5.09 -26.24
N GLY A 303 -0.81 -5.36 -27.16
CA GLY A 303 -0.91 -6.64 -27.87
C GLY A 303 -1.30 -7.80 -26.94
N LEU A 304 -2.19 -7.56 -25.98
CA LEU A 304 -2.61 -8.57 -25.01
C LEU A 304 -3.49 -9.64 -25.66
N ASP A 305 -3.24 -10.90 -25.32
CA ASP A 305 -4.08 -12.04 -25.70
C ASP A 305 -5.20 -12.27 -24.66
N GLY A 306 -4.98 -11.82 -23.42
CA GLY A 306 -5.95 -11.92 -22.33
C GLY A 306 -5.70 -10.91 -21.21
N VAL A 307 -6.72 -10.70 -20.39
CA VAL A 307 -6.62 -9.79 -19.24
C VAL A 307 -7.26 -10.41 -17.99
N LEU A 308 -6.66 -10.10 -16.84
CA LEU A 308 -7.28 -10.25 -15.53
C LEU A 308 -7.86 -8.89 -15.14
N ILE A 309 -9.08 -8.85 -14.63
CA ILE A 309 -9.72 -7.60 -14.22
C ILE A 309 -10.14 -7.76 -12.77
N THR A 310 -9.74 -6.81 -11.94
CA THR A 310 -10.24 -6.69 -10.57
C THR A 310 -10.69 -5.27 -10.31
N GLU A 311 -11.63 -5.16 -9.41
CA GLU A 311 -12.10 -3.92 -8.81
C GLU A 311 -11.64 -3.90 -7.35
N GLU A 312 -11.17 -2.77 -6.89
CA GLU A 312 -10.87 -2.53 -5.49
C GLU A 312 -12.17 -2.36 -4.72
N GLY A 313 -12.41 -3.23 -3.73
CA GLY A 313 -13.64 -3.13 -2.95
C GLY A 313 -14.26 -4.46 -2.61
#